data_95565bb9a06dbce25917c75ebb78406d
#
_entry.id   95565bb9a06dbce25917c75ebb78406d
#
_cell.length_a   1.000
_cell.length_b   1.000
_cell.length_c   1.000
_cell.angle_alpha   90.00
_cell.angle_beta   90.00
_cell.angle_gamma   90.00
#
_symmetry.space_group_name_H-M   'P 1'
#
loop_
_entity.id
_entity.type
_entity.pdbx_description
1 polymer ?
#
loop_
_entity_poly.entity_id
_entity_poly.type
_entity_poly.pdbx_seq_one_letter_code
_entity_poly.pdbx_strand_id
1 'polypeptide(L)'
;MSRKYFGTDGIRGTVGEPPITPDFVLKLGWAAGRVLAAHGGSKILIGKDTRISGYMFESALEAGISAAGVDVRLLGPMPTPAIAYLTRTLHAQAGIVISASHNAYTDNGIKFFGDNGRKLSDKIEAEIERMLDEPISVVATDRLGKVRR
;
A
#
# COMPACT_ATOMS: atom_id res chain seq x y z
N MET A 1 -10.30 -19.03 5.21
CA MET A 1 -10.11 -18.54 3.84
C MET A 1 -8.62 -18.36 3.56
N SER A 2 -8.13 -19.01 2.53
CA SER A 2 -6.72 -18.88 2.15
C SER A 2 -6.49 -17.51 1.50
N ARG A 3 -5.35 -16.90 1.78
CA ARG A 3 -4.97 -15.64 1.15
C ARG A 3 -4.15 -15.95 -0.10
N LYS A 4 -4.42 -15.20 -1.14
CA LYS A 4 -3.82 -15.45 -2.46
C LYS A 4 -2.49 -14.70 -2.63
N TYR A 5 -2.39 -13.49 -2.09
CA TYR A 5 -1.22 -12.62 -2.31
C TYR A 5 -0.47 -12.30 -1.03
N PHE A 6 -1.19 -12.00 0.06
CA PHE A 6 -0.56 -11.59 1.31
C PHE A 6 0.12 -12.77 2.00
N GLY A 7 1.43 -12.64 2.21
CA GLY A 7 2.19 -13.57 3.05
C GLY A 7 2.55 -12.91 4.37
N THR A 8 3.41 -13.58 5.14
CA THR A 8 3.87 -13.09 6.44
C THR A 8 4.58 -11.75 6.32
N ASP A 9 5.35 -11.56 5.24
CA ASP A 9 6.13 -10.34 5.00
C ASP A 9 5.53 -9.48 3.89
N GLY A 10 4.20 -9.51 3.74
CA GLY A 10 3.52 -8.78 2.70
C GLY A 10 3.56 -9.51 1.36
N ILE A 11 3.54 -8.76 0.29
CA ILE A 11 3.56 -9.27 -1.08
C ILE A 11 4.94 -9.02 -1.67
N ARG A 12 5.64 -10.07 -2.07
CA ARG A 12 7.02 -9.96 -2.60
C ARG A 12 7.18 -10.73 -3.89
N GLY A 13 8.15 -10.33 -4.68
CA GLY A 13 8.52 -11.04 -5.90
C GLY A 13 9.52 -10.27 -6.74
N THR A 14 9.78 -10.81 -7.93
CA THR A 14 10.68 -10.19 -8.90
C THR A 14 9.95 -9.06 -9.62
N VAL A 15 10.58 -7.90 -9.70
CA VAL A 15 10.02 -6.75 -10.40
C VAL A 15 9.76 -7.09 -11.86
N GLY A 16 8.53 -6.84 -12.31
CA GLY A 16 8.11 -7.12 -13.68
C GLY A 16 7.39 -8.44 -13.82
N GLU A 17 7.41 -9.31 -12.81
CA GLU A 17 6.67 -10.56 -12.80
C GLU A 17 5.50 -10.47 -11.82
N PRO A 18 4.30 -10.91 -12.20
CA PRO A 18 3.16 -10.85 -11.30
C PRO A 18 3.46 -11.55 -9.97
N PRO A 19 3.03 -10.97 -8.83
CA PRO A 19 2.21 -9.76 -8.69
C PRO A 19 2.99 -8.46 -8.58
N ILE A 20 4.30 -8.45 -8.74
CA ILE A 20 5.13 -7.25 -8.56
C ILE A 20 5.23 -6.51 -9.90
N THR A 21 4.11 -6.00 -10.37
CA THR A 21 3.97 -5.23 -11.60
C THR A 21 3.24 -3.92 -11.32
N PRO A 22 3.49 -2.86 -12.14
CA PRO A 22 2.84 -1.56 -11.89
C PRO A 22 1.32 -1.62 -11.93
N ASP A 23 0.74 -2.40 -12.85
CA ASP A 23 -0.72 -2.52 -12.97
C ASP A 23 -1.32 -3.20 -11.74
N PHE A 24 -0.70 -4.28 -11.26
CA PHE A 24 -1.16 -4.93 -10.04
C PHE A 24 -1.03 -3.99 -8.83
N VAL A 25 0.09 -3.30 -8.70
CA VAL A 25 0.34 -2.41 -7.56
C VAL A 25 -0.61 -1.22 -7.58
N LEU A 26 -0.94 -0.70 -8.77
CA LEU A 26 -1.98 0.33 -8.91
C LEU A 26 -3.31 -0.18 -8.35
N LYS A 27 -3.70 -1.38 -8.76
CA LYS A 27 -4.96 -1.97 -8.30
C LYS A 27 -4.92 -2.29 -6.82
N LEU A 28 -3.77 -2.74 -6.31
CA LEU A 28 -3.59 -3.00 -4.88
C LEU A 28 -3.80 -1.71 -4.07
N GLY A 29 -3.24 -0.59 -4.52
CA GLY A 29 -3.44 0.70 -3.87
C GLY A 29 -4.90 1.11 -3.86
N TRP A 30 -5.58 0.95 -4.99
CA TRP A 30 -7.01 1.22 -5.09
C TRP A 30 -7.83 0.33 -4.16
N ALA A 31 -7.56 -0.97 -4.16
CA ALA A 31 -8.28 -1.93 -3.32
C ALA A 31 -8.10 -1.61 -1.83
N ALA A 32 -6.85 -1.33 -1.43
CA ALA A 32 -6.56 -0.95 -0.05
C ALA A 32 -7.26 0.35 0.32
N GLY A 33 -7.24 1.33 -0.57
CA GLY A 33 -7.92 2.60 -0.34
C GLY A 33 -9.43 2.42 -0.16
N ARG A 34 -10.06 1.60 -1.00
CA ARG A 34 -11.49 1.32 -0.91
C ARG A 34 -11.85 0.63 0.40
N VAL A 35 -11.09 -0.38 0.80
CA VAL A 35 -11.34 -1.11 2.04
C VAL A 35 -11.15 -0.21 3.25
N LEU A 36 -10.04 0.53 3.29
CA LEU A 36 -9.74 1.39 4.44
C LEU A 36 -10.68 2.57 4.54
N ALA A 37 -11.14 3.12 3.41
CA ALA A 37 -12.16 4.17 3.41
C ALA A 37 -13.47 3.67 4.00
N ALA A 38 -13.86 2.44 3.69
CA ALA A 38 -15.07 1.83 4.25
C ALA A 38 -14.97 1.65 5.77
N HIS A 39 -13.75 1.55 6.30
CA HIS A 39 -13.51 1.46 7.75
C HIS A 39 -13.24 2.84 8.37
N GLY A 40 -13.57 3.92 7.68
CA GLY A 40 -13.42 5.29 8.19
C GLY A 40 -12.05 5.91 7.96
N GLY A 41 -11.18 5.25 7.20
CA GLY A 41 -9.84 5.75 6.93
C GLY A 41 -9.82 6.91 5.97
N SER A 42 -8.91 7.85 6.18
CA SER A 42 -8.77 9.01 5.31
C SER A 42 -7.34 9.26 4.86
N LYS A 43 -6.36 8.60 5.45
CA LYS A 43 -4.95 8.88 5.17
C LYS A 43 -4.11 7.61 5.27
N ILE A 44 -3.26 7.40 4.27
CA ILE A 44 -2.30 6.30 4.23
C ILE A 44 -0.90 6.88 4.05
N LEU A 45 0.07 6.39 4.83
CA LEU A 45 1.47 6.76 4.67
C LEU A 45 2.16 5.75 3.76
N ILE A 46 3.08 6.22 2.91
CA ILE A 46 3.89 5.35 2.06
C ILE A 46 5.35 5.70 2.26
N GLY A 47 6.14 4.71 2.65
CA GLY A 47 7.58 4.82 2.71
C GLY A 47 8.21 3.73 1.86
N LYS A 48 9.51 3.83 1.62
CA LYS A 48 10.22 2.87 0.78
C LYS A 48 11.67 2.76 1.21
N ASP A 49 12.33 1.69 0.77
CA ASP A 49 13.79 1.61 0.84
C ASP A 49 14.38 2.32 -0.39
N THR A 50 15.67 2.14 -0.64
CA THR A 50 16.38 2.89 -1.69
C THR A 50 16.36 2.21 -3.04
N ARG A 51 15.61 1.11 -3.23
CA ARG A 51 15.54 0.42 -4.53
C ARG A 51 14.96 1.34 -5.59
N ILE A 52 15.53 1.28 -6.78
CA ILE A 52 15.07 2.13 -7.89
C ILE A 52 13.60 1.85 -8.26
N SER A 53 13.17 0.59 -8.18
CA SER A 53 11.79 0.23 -8.47
C SER A 53 10.80 0.80 -7.45
N GLY A 54 11.27 1.22 -6.28
CA GLY A 54 10.42 1.82 -5.26
C GLY A 54 9.69 3.07 -5.75
N TYR A 55 10.33 3.87 -6.58
CA TYR A 55 9.71 5.09 -7.11
C TYR A 55 8.53 4.76 -8.03
N MET A 56 8.69 3.74 -8.88
CA MET A 56 7.61 3.30 -9.76
C MET A 56 6.41 2.77 -8.96
N PHE A 57 6.67 1.93 -7.97
CA PHE A 57 5.59 1.35 -7.18
C PHE A 57 4.94 2.37 -6.24
N GLU A 58 5.70 3.33 -5.75
CA GLU A 58 5.16 4.44 -4.98
C GLU A 58 4.14 5.21 -5.82
N SER A 59 4.49 5.52 -7.06
CA SER A 59 3.60 6.23 -7.97
C SER A 59 2.34 5.42 -8.28
N ALA A 60 2.48 4.12 -8.47
CA ALA A 60 1.34 3.24 -8.73
C ALA A 60 0.38 3.19 -7.54
N LEU A 61 0.91 3.00 -6.33
CA LEU A 61 0.11 2.98 -5.11
C LEU A 61 -0.62 4.31 -4.90
N GLU A 62 0.10 5.40 -5.07
CA GLU A 62 -0.43 6.76 -4.93
C GLU A 62 -1.63 7.00 -5.85
N ALA A 63 -1.50 6.59 -7.11
CA ALA A 63 -2.58 6.75 -8.07
C ALA A 63 -3.82 5.95 -7.67
N GLY A 64 -3.62 4.70 -7.26
CA GLY A 64 -4.74 3.84 -6.87
C GLY A 64 -5.44 4.32 -5.61
N ILE A 65 -4.68 4.70 -4.60
CA ILE A 65 -5.24 5.18 -3.32
C ILE A 65 -5.99 6.49 -3.54
N SER A 66 -5.42 7.41 -4.33
CA SER A 66 -6.08 8.67 -4.65
C SER A 66 -7.41 8.43 -5.38
N ALA A 67 -7.42 7.50 -6.34
CA ALA A 67 -8.65 7.15 -7.08
C ALA A 67 -9.74 6.61 -6.15
N ALA A 68 -9.37 6.00 -5.04
CA ALA A 68 -10.31 5.48 -4.04
C ALA A 68 -10.81 6.57 -3.07
N GLY A 69 -10.25 7.78 -3.14
CA GLY A 69 -10.69 8.89 -2.30
C GLY A 69 -9.97 8.98 -0.96
N VAL A 70 -8.80 8.37 -0.82
CA VAL A 70 -8.02 8.39 0.42
C VAL A 70 -6.76 9.23 0.20
N ASP A 71 -6.40 10.04 1.18
CA ASP A 71 -5.22 10.88 1.12
C ASP A 71 -3.94 10.05 1.29
N VAL A 72 -2.88 10.49 0.63
CA VAL A 72 -1.58 9.82 0.67
C VAL A 72 -0.52 10.80 1.19
N ARG A 73 0.31 10.34 2.10
CA ARG A 73 1.50 11.06 2.52
C ARG A 73 2.73 10.25 2.16
N LEU A 74 3.58 10.82 1.33
CA LEU A 74 4.82 10.18 0.89
C LEU A 74 5.94 10.55 1.86
N LEU A 75 6.55 9.53 2.47
CA LEU A 75 7.58 9.74 3.49
C LEU A 75 9.00 9.69 2.90
N GLY A 76 9.13 9.20 1.66
CA GLY A 76 10.45 9.00 1.06
C GLY A 76 11.17 7.77 1.62
N PRO A 77 12.47 7.64 1.31
CA PRO A 77 13.25 6.52 1.83
C PRO A 77 13.42 6.62 3.34
N MET A 78 13.04 5.55 4.05
CA MET A 78 13.29 5.45 5.48
C MET A 78 13.15 3.99 5.93
N PRO A 79 13.73 3.64 7.10
CA PRO A 79 13.67 2.26 7.60
C PRO A 79 12.23 1.83 7.91
N THR A 80 11.95 0.55 7.69
CA THR A 80 10.62 -0.03 7.96
C THR A 80 10.09 0.29 9.36
N PRO A 81 10.89 0.16 10.45
CA PRO A 81 10.38 0.50 11.80
C PRO A 81 9.95 1.96 11.92
N ALA A 82 10.61 2.88 11.21
CA ALA A 82 10.23 4.29 11.24
C ALA A 82 8.87 4.51 10.59
N ILE A 83 8.59 3.80 9.51
CA ILE A 83 7.30 3.91 8.82
C ILE A 83 6.17 3.40 9.72
N ALA A 84 6.37 2.26 10.39
CA ALA A 84 5.40 1.72 11.33
C ALA A 84 5.15 2.69 12.49
N TYR A 85 6.22 3.28 13.02
CA TYR A 85 6.13 4.27 14.10
C TYR A 85 5.33 5.51 13.67
N LEU A 86 5.64 6.05 12.49
CA LEU A 86 4.97 7.24 11.98
C LEU A 86 3.50 6.97 11.64
N THR A 87 3.18 5.77 11.18
CA THR A 87 1.78 5.39 10.94
C THR A 87 0.95 5.57 12.20
N ARG A 88 1.48 5.11 13.33
CA ARG A 88 0.81 5.22 14.61
C ARG A 88 0.79 6.68 15.11
N THR A 89 1.95 7.36 15.09
CA THR A 89 2.07 8.69 15.70
C THR A 89 1.38 9.78 14.88
N LEU A 90 1.29 9.62 13.57
CA LEU A 90 0.59 10.57 12.71
C LEU A 90 -0.89 10.23 12.53
N HIS A 91 -1.36 9.20 13.25
CA HIS A 91 -2.76 8.77 13.22
C HIS A 91 -3.26 8.44 11.82
N ALA A 92 -2.40 7.81 11.02
CA ALA A 92 -2.80 7.33 9.70
C ALA A 92 -3.60 6.04 9.85
N GLN A 93 -4.49 5.77 8.91
CA GLN A 93 -5.29 4.55 8.90
C GLN A 93 -4.41 3.34 8.63
N ALA A 94 -3.40 3.50 7.78
CA ALA A 94 -2.46 2.45 7.45
C ALA A 94 -1.14 3.05 7.00
N GLY A 95 -0.10 2.24 7.06
CA GLY A 95 1.20 2.55 6.48
C GLY A 95 1.58 1.47 5.49
N ILE A 96 2.22 1.88 4.41
CA ILE A 96 2.70 0.95 3.38
C ILE A 96 4.20 1.13 3.24
N VAL A 97 4.92 0.01 3.21
CA VAL A 97 6.37 -0.01 3.00
C VAL A 97 6.66 -0.73 1.69
N ILE A 98 7.40 -0.07 0.82
CA ILE A 98 7.86 -0.66 -0.43
C ILE A 98 9.29 -1.13 -0.20
N SER A 99 9.46 -2.42 0.04
CA SER A 99 10.78 -3.01 0.35
C SER A 99 10.70 -4.52 0.26
N ALA A 100 11.79 -5.14 -0.16
CA ALA A 100 11.96 -6.58 -0.09
C ALA A 100 13.07 -6.96 0.89
N SER A 101 13.34 -6.10 1.85
CA SER A 101 14.30 -6.33 2.93
C SER A 101 15.69 -6.68 2.40
N HIS A 102 16.16 -7.93 2.58
CA HIS A 102 17.49 -8.38 2.16
C HIS A 102 17.51 -9.04 0.78
N ASN A 103 16.39 -9.08 0.08
CA ASN A 103 16.33 -9.67 -1.26
C ASN A 103 17.18 -8.86 -2.24
N ALA A 104 17.52 -9.48 -3.38
CA ALA A 104 18.28 -8.82 -4.45
C ALA A 104 17.56 -7.56 -4.94
N TYR A 105 18.32 -6.64 -5.56
CA TYR A 105 17.75 -5.38 -6.06
C TYR A 105 16.70 -5.59 -7.16
N THR A 106 16.69 -6.75 -7.79
CA THR A 106 15.70 -7.12 -8.81
C THR A 106 14.33 -7.46 -8.22
N ASP A 107 14.26 -7.61 -6.89
CA ASP A 107 13.02 -7.90 -6.19
C ASP A 107 12.47 -6.64 -5.54
N ASN A 108 11.18 -6.66 -5.23
CA ASN A 108 10.57 -5.67 -4.37
C ASN A 108 9.38 -6.28 -3.66
N GLY A 109 8.76 -5.52 -2.79
CA GLY A 109 7.62 -6.00 -2.02
C GLY A 109 6.80 -4.86 -1.47
N ILE A 110 5.59 -5.18 -1.06
CA ILE A 110 4.64 -4.24 -0.47
C ILE A 110 4.18 -4.83 0.84
N LYS A 111 4.40 -4.10 1.93
CA LYS A 111 3.98 -4.53 3.27
C LYS A 111 3.09 -3.47 3.89
N PHE A 112 2.02 -3.91 4.55
CA PHE A 112 1.04 -3.01 5.16
C PHE A 112 1.15 -3.05 6.67
N PHE A 113 0.98 -1.88 7.30
CA PHE A 113 0.80 -1.75 8.74
C PHE A 113 -0.56 -1.11 9.00
N GLY A 114 -1.22 -1.54 10.07
CA GLY A 114 -2.46 -0.91 10.52
C GLY A 114 -2.19 0.37 11.31
N ASP A 115 -3.26 0.99 11.80
CA ASP A 115 -3.20 2.26 12.51
C ASP A 115 -2.43 2.18 13.84
N ASN A 116 -2.27 0.98 14.39
CA ASN A 116 -1.48 0.75 15.61
C ASN A 116 0.01 0.53 15.32
N GLY A 117 0.44 0.62 14.07
CA GLY A 117 1.83 0.37 13.66
C GLY A 117 2.20 -1.10 13.58
N ARG A 118 1.24 -2.00 13.73
CA ARG A 118 1.47 -3.45 13.63
C ARG A 118 0.94 -3.98 12.31
N LYS A 119 1.26 -5.23 12.02
CA LYS A 119 0.79 -5.91 10.81
C LYS A 119 -0.74 -5.71 10.67
N LEU A 120 -1.16 -5.46 9.46
CA LEU A 120 -2.58 -5.33 9.14
C LEU A 120 -3.32 -6.62 9.52
N SER A 121 -4.55 -6.50 10.02
CA SER A 121 -5.30 -7.68 10.46
C SER A 121 -5.61 -8.61 9.29
N ASP A 122 -5.73 -9.90 9.58
CA ASP A 122 -6.07 -10.90 8.58
C ASP A 122 -7.41 -10.60 7.90
N LYS A 123 -8.36 -10.07 8.65
CA LYS A 123 -9.68 -9.70 8.13
C LYS A 123 -9.55 -8.59 7.07
N ILE A 124 -8.76 -7.56 7.36
CA ILE A 124 -8.55 -6.45 6.42
C ILE A 124 -7.79 -6.93 5.19
N GLU A 125 -6.77 -7.76 5.37
CA GLU A 125 -6.05 -8.34 4.24
C GLU A 125 -6.98 -9.13 3.33
N ALA A 126 -7.87 -9.93 3.91
CA ALA A 126 -8.84 -10.71 3.14
C ALA A 126 -9.82 -9.80 2.38
N GLU A 127 -10.25 -8.70 2.99
CA GLU A 127 -11.12 -7.74 2.32
C GLU A 127 -10.41 -7.08 1.13
N ILE A 128 -9.14 -6.73 1.28
CA ILE A 128 -8.34 -6.15 0.20
C ILE A 128 -8.23 -7.15 -0.96
N GLU A 129 -7.95 -8.42 -0.65
CA GLU A 129 -7.84 -9.44 -1.69
C GLU A 129 -9.16 -9.66 -2.44
N ARG A 130 -10.30 -9.60 -1.75
CA ARG A 130 -11.59 -9.67 -2.41
C ARG A 130 -11.82 -8.48 -3.33
N MET A 131 -11.42 -7.28 -2.88
CA MET A 131 -11.57 -6.07 -3.68
C MET A 131 -10.71 -6.10 -4.95
N LEU A 132 -9.62 -6.84 -4.95
CA LEU A 132 -8.78 -7.00 -6.14
C LEU A 132 -9.51 -7.70 -7.30
N ASP A 133 -10.60 -8.41 -7.01
CA ASP A 133 -11.41 -9.04 -8.06
C ASP A 133 -12.43 -8.09 -8.68
N GLU A 134 -12.59 -6.90 -8.12
CA GLU A 134 -13.53 -5.90 -8.62
C GLU A 134 -12.85 -4.98 -9.63
N PRO A 135 -13.57 -4.44 -10.61
CA PRO A 135 -12.98 -3.46 -11.53
C PRO A 135 -12.67 -2.16 -10.81
N ILE A 136 -11.59 -1.50 -11.22
CA ILE A 136 -11.22 -0.20 -10.65
C ILE A 136 -12.30 0.82 -11.00
N SER A 137 -12.69 1.60 -9.99
CA SER A 137 -13.56 2.76 -10.16
C SER A 137 -12.86 3.98 -9.56
N VAL A 138 -13.30 5.16 -9.95
CA VAL A 138 -12.71 6.41 -9.47
C VAL A 138 -13.82 7.23 -8.84
N VAL A 139 -13.57 7.75 -7.64
CA VAL A 139 -14.53 8.64 -6.96
C VAL A 139 -14.68 9.95 -7.73
N ALA A 140 -15.71 10.74 -7.39
CA ALA A 140 -15.91 12.05 -8.01
C ALA A 140 -14.66 12.92 -7.82
N THR A 141 -14.41 13.81 -8.78
CA THR A 141 -13.18 14.62 -8.80
C THR A 141 -12.95 15.39 -7.51
N ASP A 142 -14.01 15.90 -6.89
CA ASP A 142 -13.91 16.66 -5.64
C ASP A 142 -13.61 15.77 -4.42
N ARG A 143 -13.64 14.45 -4.59
CA ARG A 143 -13.37 13.50 -3.51
C ARG A 143 -12.07 12.70 -3.72
N LEU A 144 -11.31 13.01 -4.77
CA LEU A 144 -10.02 12.36 -4.99
C LEU A 144 -9.11 12.57 -3.78
N GLY A 145 -8.35 11.56 -3.42
CA GLY A 145 -7.37 11.66 -2.35
C GLY A 145 -6.24 12.60 -2.72
N LYS A 146 -5.80 13.39 -1.77
CA LYS A 146 -4.70 14.34 -1.97
C LYS A 146 -3.38 13.67 -1.64
N VAL A 147 -2.37 13.95 -2.45
CA VAL A 147 -1.03 13.40 -2.26
C VAL A 147 -0.11 14.50 -1.76
N ARG A 148 0.58 14.24 -0.65
CA ARG A 148 1.52 15.20 -0.03
C ARG A 148 2.84 14.49 0.27
N ARG A 149 3.92 15.27 0.28
CA ARG A 149 5.25 14.80 0.66
C ARG A 149 5.64 15.26 2.06
#